data_8e0034c14c01f6e5b48eafae0e1b0b63
#
_entry.id   8e0034c14c01f6e5b48eafae0e1b0b63
#
_cell.length_a   1.000
_cell.length_b   1.000
_cell.length_c   1.000
_cell.angle_alpha   90.00
_cell.angle_beta   90.00
_cell.angle_gamma   90.00
#
_symmetry.space_group_name_H-M   'P 1'
#
loop_
_entity.id
_entity.type
_entity.pdbx_description
1 polymer ?
#
loop_
_entity_poly.entity_id
_entity_poly.type
_entity_poly.pdbx_seq_one_letter_code
_entity_poly.pdbx_strand_id
1 'polypeptide(L)'
;MRAAAFLILLLARAFAQQPQSNPNDQVLKALDDLEWRLKLGDIAEVDKIAYASLPSAHKGNATAPGAGNPLVLRAYTFIPKKLDRTKKQPLLVLAHQGVHGNVSSAELGHIMRELIDQGYSVIAPDYRGSTGYGQQLYNEIDYGGREVDDVFAAREWMLGAYSFFDPKRVGMIGWSHGGFITLMNILLHPDAYAVAYAGVPVSDLVLRLGYQTDQYRALYSAPYHIGKTVREDIKEYERRSPITWVSKLQTPLLIHTNTNDEDVNVLEVERLITALKAEGKQFEYKIYQDAPGGHMFNRLDNDLAKQSRQEIYQFLAKYLLK
;
A
#
# COMPACT_ATOMS: atom_id res chain seq x y z
N MET A 1 52.97 21.78 -40.67
CA MET A 1 52.06 20.63 -40.51
C MET A 1 51.56 20.62 -39.07
N ARG A 2 50.32 21.02 -38.87
CA ARG A 2 49.70 21.04 -37.53
C ARG A 2 48.79 19.82 -37.45
N ALA A 3 49.12 18.88 -36.56
CA ALA A 3 48.29 17.72 -36.25
C ALA A 3 47.16 18.17 -35.31
N ALA A 4 45.90 18.06 -35.76
CA ALA A 4 44.72 18.24 -34.93
C ALA A 4 44.42 16.93 -34.20
N ALA A 5 44.59 16.91 -32.90
CA ALA A 5 44.16 15.82 -32.07
C ALA A 5 42.64 15.91 -31.84
N PHE A 6 41.87 14.96 -32.37
CA PHE A 6 40.46 14.77 -32.08
C PHE A 6 40.31 14.09 -30.71
N LEU A 7 39.86 14.87 -29.72
CA LEU A 7 39.52 14.35 -28.40
C LEU A 7 38.08 13.81 -28.48
N ILE A 8 37.93 12.48 -28.59
CA ILE A 8 36.63 11.82 -28.47
C ILE A 8 36.26 11.77 -26.99
N LEU A 9 35.38 12.66 -26.53
CA LEU A 9 34.74 12.55 -25.23
C LEU A 9 33.74 11.41 -25.30
N LEU A 10 34.11 10.23 -24.82
CA LEU A 10 33.18 9.15 -24.46
C LEU A 10 32.40 9.58 -23.23
N LEU A 11 31.23 10.15 -23.43
CA LEU A 11 30.21 10.28 -22.38
C LEU A 11 29.70 8.86 -22.03
N ALA A 12 30.39 8.23 -21.11
CA ALA A 12 29.81 7.05 -20.43
C ALA A 12 28.60 7.53 -19.64
N ARG A 13 27.41 7.43 -20.24
CA ARG A 13 26.17 7.47 -19.47
C ARG A 13 26.21 6.25 -18.55
N ALA A 14 26.47 6.48 -17.27
CA ALA A 14 26.18 5.51 -16.24
C ALA A 14 24.68 5.29 -16.28
N PHE A 15 24.22 4.27 -16.98
CA PHE A 15 22.90 3.72 -16.79
C PHE A 15 22.89 3.18 -15.36
N ALA A 16 22.27 3.90 -14.44
CA ALA A 16 21.92 3.34 -13.15
C ALA A 16 21.13 2.06 -13.48
N GLN A 17 21.70 0.91 -13.13
CA GLN A 17 21.06 -0.37 -13.35
C GLN A 17 19.75 -0.32 -12.58
N GLN A 18 18.61 -0.41 -13.29
CA GLN A 18 17.31 -0.47 -12.62
C GLN A 18 17.32 -1.64 -11.64
N PRO A 19 16.80 -1.48 -10.42
CA PRO A 19 16.61 -2.60 -9.53
C PRO A 19 15.84 -3.68 -10.29
N GLN A 20 16.41 -4.86 -10.41
CA GLN A 20 15.77 -5.98 -11.08
C GLN A 20 14.95 -6.74 -10.05
N SER A 21 13.72 -7.14 -10.42
CA SER A 21 13.01 -8.13 -9.66
C SER A 21 13.85 -9.41 -9.56
N ASN A 22 13.86 -10.04 -8.38
CA ASN A 22 14.57 -11.30 -8.19
C ASN A 22 14.01 -12.34 -9.19
N PRO A 23 14.83 -13.05 -9.98
CA PRO A 23 14.35 -14.10 -10.89
C PRO A 23 13.50 -15.18 -10.20
N ASN A 24 13.71 -15.39 -8.91
CA ASN A 24 12.95 -16.34 -8.11
C ASN A 24 11.62 -15.80 -7.55
N ASP A 25 11.33 -14.51 -7.67
CA ASP A 25 10.12 -13.90 -7.09
C ASP A 25 8.83 -14.56 -7.57
N GLN A 26 8.77 -14.98 -8.82
CA GLN A 26 7.59 -15.67 -9.37
C GLN A 26 7.42 -17.07 -8.75
N VAL A 27 8.52 -17.78 -8.51
CA VAL A 27 8.50 -19.09 -7.84
C VAL A 27 8.10 -18.93 -6.39
N LEU A 28 8.69 -17.95 -5.69
CA LEU A 28 8.33 -17.63 -4.30
C LEU A 28 6.86 -17.24 -4.18
N LYS A 29 6.32 -16.46 -5.13
CA LYS A 29 4.91 -16.08 -5.15
C LYS A 29 3.99 -17.28 -5.42
N ALA A 30 4.40 -18.22 -6.26
CA ALA A 30 3.64 -19.47 -6.48
C ALA A 30 3.65 -20.37 -5.24
N LEU A 31 4.74 -20.41 -4.47
CA LEU A 31 4.78 -21.08 -3.17
C LEU A 31 3.87 -20.37 -2.15
N ASP A 32 3.87 -19.06 -2.13
CA ASP A 32 3.00 -18.24 -1.28
C ASP A 32 1.51 -18.51 -1.54
N ASP A 33 1.12 -18.75 -2.81
CA ASP A 33 -0.23 -19.15 -3.18
C ASP A 33 -0.66 -20.48 -2.51
N LEU A 34 0.27 -21.42 -2.36
CA LEU A 34 0.03 -22.68 -1.65
C LEU A 34 -0.01 -22.48 -0.14
N GLU A 35 0.92 -21.67 0.39
CA GLU A 35 1.00 -21.39 1.82
C GLU A 35 -0.26 -20.70 2.35
N TRP A 36 -0.85 -19.76 1.61
CA TRP A 36 -2.11 -19.14 1.98
C TRP A 36 -3.21 -20.16 2.22
N ARG A 37 -3.34 -21.14 1.30
CA ARG A 37 -4.33 -22.22 1.43
C ARG A 37 -4.03 -23.14 2.60
N LEU A 38 -2.76 -23.45 2.85
CA LEU A 38 -2.35 -24.27 3.99
C LEU A 38 -2.60 -23.56 5.33
N LYS A 39 -2.30 -22.27 5.40
CA LYS A 39 -2.42 -21.48 6.64
C LYS A 39 -3.86 -21.13 7.00
N LEU A 40 -4.73 -20.91 6.01
CA LEU A 40 -6.07 -20.35 6.22
C LEU A 40 -7.20 -21.19 5.64
N GLY A 41 -6.90 -22.23 4.86
CA GLY A 41 -7.90 -23.05 4.21
C GLY A 41 -8.80 -23.85 5.15
N ASP A 42 -8.46 -23.94 6.43
CA ASP A 42 -9.33 -24.51 7.48
C ASP A 42 -10.48 -23.55 7.85
N ILE A 43 -10.25 -22.23 7.86
CA ILE A 43 -11.21 -21.21 8.33
C ILE A 43 -11.78 -20.34 7.21
N ALA A 44 -11.12 -20.23 6.05
CA ALA A 44 -11.53 -19.37 4.94
C ALA A 44 -11.51 -20.07 3.59
N GLU A 45 -12.32 -19.56 2.68
CA GLU A 45 -12.12 -19.72 1.24
C GLU A 45 -11.03 -18.73 0.82
N VAL A 46 -9.98 -19.23 0.21
CA VAL A 46 -8.82 -18.45 -0.23
C VAL A 46 -8.71 -18.56 -1.74
N ASP A 47 -8.94 -17.47 -2.44
CA ASP A 47 -8.81 -17.40 -3.88
C ASP A 47 -7.83 -16.31 -4.31
N LYS A 48 -7.19 -16.53 -5.46
CA LYS A 48 -6.38 -15.54 -6.16
C LYS A 48 -7.11 -15.13 -7.43
N ILE A 49 -7.58 -13.91 -7.46
CA ILE A 49 -8.40 -13.38 -8.56
C ILE A 49 -7.58 -12.44 -9.45
N ALA A 50 -8.13 -12.17 -10.63
CA ALA A 50 -7.64 -11.12 -11.54
C ALA A 50 -8.70 -10.03 -11.67
N TYR A 51 -8.26 -8.77 -11.64
CA TYR A 51 -9.13 -7.62 -11.83
C TYR A 51 -8.47 -6.57 -12.74
N ALA A 52 -9.29 -5.76 -13.41
CA ALA A 52 -8.80 -4.67 -14.24
C ALA A 52 -8.64 -3.40 -13.41
N SER A 53 -7.56 -2.67 -13.68
CA SER A 53 -7.30 -1.35 -13.13
C SER A 53 -6.94 -0.36 -14.24
N LEU A 54 -6.60 0.87 -13.88
CA LEU A 54 -6.23 1.90 -14.85
C LEU A 54 -5.02 1.47 -15.70
N PRO A 55 -4.91 1.96 -16.95
CA PRO A 55 -3.72 1.72 -17.78
C PRO A 55 -2.41 2.14 -17.11
N SER A 56 -1.27 1.80 -17.73
CA SER A 56 0.05 2.30 -17.29
C SER A 56 0.04 3.82 -17.12
N ALA A 57 0.70 4.30 -16.05
CA ALA A 57 0.94 5.73 -15.84
C ALA A 57 2.11 6.23 -16.71
N HIS A 58 2.96 5.31 -17.17
CA HIS A 58 4.16 5.62 -17.92
C HIS A 58 3.85 5.90 -19.38
N LYS A 59 4.49 6.93 -19.92
CA LYS A 59 4.38 7.28 -21.33
C LYS A 59 5.10 6.23 -22.17
N GLY A 60 4.34 5.43 -22.90
CA GLY A 60 4.83 4.49 -23.91
C GLY A 60 4.53 4.97 -25.33
N ASN A 61 4.83 4.10 -26.30
CA ASN A 61 4.41 4.32 -27.67
C ASN A 61 2.88 4.15 -27.78
N ALA A 62 2.14 5.24 -27.99
CA ALA A 62 0.69 5.24 -28.09
C ALA A 62 0.12 4.39 -29.23
N THR A 63 0.97 4.02 -30.22
CA THR A 63 0.58 3.17 -31.36
C THR A 63 0.97 1.70 -31.17
N ALA A 64 1.61 1.37 -30.05
CA ALA A 64 1.95 -0.03 -29.76
C ALA A 64 0.68 -0.87 -29.53
N PRO A 65 0.66 -2.15 -29.95
CA PRO A 65 -0.44 -3.04 -29.63
C PRO A 65 -0.70 -3.09 -28.11
N GLY A 66 -1.94 -2.86 -27.69
CA GLY A 66 -2.30 -2.83 -26.28
C GLY A 66 -2.01 -1.51 -25.54
N ALA A 67 -1.50 -0.47 -26.22
CA ALA A 67 -1.34 0.86 -25.63
C ALA A 67 -2.68 1.39 -25.09
N GLY A 68 -2.68 1.83 -23.82
CA GLY A 68 -3.89 2.33 -23.16
C GLY A 68 -4.84 1.24 -22.63
N ASN A 69 -4.52 -0.05 -22.80
CA ASN A 69 -5.30 -1.11 -22.17
C ASN A 69 -5.19 -1.03 -20.65
N PRO A 70 -6.29 -1.35 -19.93
CA PRO A 70 -6.25 -1.53 -18.48
C PRO A 70 -5.18 -2.56 -18.05
N LEU A 71 -4.50 -2.32 -16.95
CA LEU A 71 -3.65 -3.33 -16.34
C LEU A 71 -4.52 -4.43 -15.72
N VAL A 72 -4.08 -5.68 -15.87
CA VAL A 72 -4.68 -6.83 -15.21
C VAL A 72 -3.82 -7.17 -14.00
N LEU A 73 -4.35 -6.90 -12.82
CA LEU A 73 -3.69 -7.11 -11.53
C LEU A 73 -4.23 -8.36 -10.83
N ARG A 74 -3.56 -8.77 -9.77
CA ARG A 74 -3.95 -9.91 -8.93
C ARG A 74 -4.32 -9.43 -7.53
N ALA A 75 -5.25 -10.12 -6.90
CA ALA A 75 -5.56 -9.94 -5.49
C ALA A 75 -5.88 -11.29 -4.86
N TYR A 76 -5.62 -11.41 -3.57
CA TYR A 76 -6.16 -12.49 -2.77
C TYR A 76 -7.49 -12.09 -2.16
N THR A 77 -8.43 -13.02 -2.13
CA THR A 77 -9.67 -12.90 -1.38
C THR A 77 -9.72 -13.95 -0.29
N PHE A 78 -10.12 -13.53 0.90
CA PHE A 78 -10.25 -14.38 2.06
C PHE A 78 -11.68 -14.21 2.61
N ILE A 79 -12.52 -15.25 2.45
CA ILE A 79 -13.91 -15.21 2.89
C ILE A 79 -14.10 -16.29 3.96
N PRO A 80 -14.48 -15.92 5.22
CA PRO A 80 -14.70 -16.90 6.28
C PRO A 80 -15.70 -17.98 5.85
N LYS A 81 -15.38 -19.26 6.03
CA LYS A 81 -16.26 -20.39 5.66
C LYS A 81 -17.60 -20.37 6.40
N LYS A 82 -17.60 -19.81 7.62
CA LYS A 82 -18.79 -19.70 8.48
C LYS A 82 -19.61 -18.43 8.23
N LEU A 83 -19.26 -17.63 7.20
CA LEU A 83 -19.95 -16.39 6.89
C LEU A 83 -21.39 -16.62 6.47
N ASP A 84 -22.35 -15.93 7.10
CA ASP A 84 -23.76 -15.94 6.68
C ASP A 84 -23.95 -15.05 5.44
N ARG A 85 -23.88 -15.65 4.25
CA ARG A 85 -24.02 -14.95 2.97
C ARG A 85 -25.46 -14.55 2.63
N THR A 86 -26.43 -14.88 3.48
CA THR A 86 -27.82 -14.41 3.33
C THR A 86 -28.02 -12.99 3.88
N LYS A 87 -27.06 -12.51 4.66
CA LYS A 87 -27.04 -11.17 5.24
C LYS A 87 -25.95 -10.29 4.63
N LYS A 88 -26.12 -8.98 4.72
CA LYS A 88 -25.08 -8.04 4.35
C LYS A 88 -23.89 -8.14 5.32
N GLN A 89 -22.69 -8.23 4.76
CA GLN A 89 -21.45 -8.49 5.49
C GLN A 89 -20.44 -7.36 5.32
N PRO A 90 -19.58 -7.10 6.31
CA PRO A 90 -18.49 -6.15 6.17
C PRO A 90 -17.37 -6.69 5.28
N LEU A 91 -16.62 -5.78 4.67
CA LEU A 91 -15.44 -6.04 3.88
C LEU A 91 -14.25 -5.24 4.42
N LEU A 92 -13.08 -5.85 4.48
CA LEU A 92 -11.81 -5.13 4.65
C LEU A 92 -11.01 -5.15 3.34
N VAL A 93 -10.42 -4.00 3.01
CA VAL A 93 -9.41 -3.86 1.98
C VAL A 93 -8.07 -3.74 2.68
N LEU A 94 -7.13 -4.65 2.40
CA LEU A 94 -5.80 -4.62 2.98
C LEU A 94 -4.78 -4.24 1.90
N ALA A 95 -4.12 -3.07 2.05
CA ALA A 95 -2.99 -2.70 1.24
C ALA A 95 -1.70 -3.21 1.87
N HIS A 96 -0.90 -4.02 1.12
CA HIS A 96 0.35 -4.55 1.62
C HIS A 96 1.41 -3.46 1.81
N GLN A 97 2.39 -3.74 2.65
CA GLN A 97 3.55 -2.89 2.91
C GLN A 97 4.58 -2.96 1.78
N GLY A 98 5.46 -1.96 1.74
CA GLY A 98 6.54 -1.89 0.75
C GLY A 98 6.04 -1.49 -0.65
N VAL A 99 6.71 -0.52 -1.26
CA VAL A 99 6.39 -0.05 -2.62
C VAL A 99 6.49 -1.19 -3.63
N HIS A 100 7.51 -2.03 -3.44
CA HIS A 100 7.77 -3.25 -4.20
C HIS A 100 7.59 -4.52 -3.35
N GLY A 101 6.70 -4.48 -2.36
CA GLY A 101 6.28 -5.66 -1.62
C GLY A 101 5.29 -6.52 -2.40
N ASN A 102 4.65 -7.43 -1.70
CA ASN A 102 3.49 -8.19 -2.17
C ASN A 102 2.68 -8.71 -0.98
N VAL A 103 1.50 -9.27 -1.24
CA VAL A 103 0.68 -9.92 -0.23
C VAL A 103 1.32 -11.27 0.12
N SER A 104 2.20 -11.26 1.11
CA SER A 104 2.99 -12.43 1.54
C SER A 104 2.37 -13.14 2.74
N SER A 105 2.26 -14.46 2.66
CA SER A 105 1.78 -15.31 3.75
C SER A 105 2.76 -15.38 4.92
N ALA A 106 4.05 -15.16 4.65
CA ALA A 106 5.08 -15.12 5.69
C ALA A 106 4.94 -13.86 6.57
N GLU A 107 4.60 -12.72 5.98
CA GLU A 107 4.46 -11.45 6.70
C GLU A 107 3.06 -11.24 7.29
N LEU A 108 2.02 -11.60 6.55
CA LEU A 108 0.64 -11.24 6.88
C LEU A 108 -0.20 -12.43 7.37
N GLY A 109 0.33 -13.66 7.36
CA GLY A 109 -0.45 -14.86 7.62
C GLY A 109 -1.15 -14.88 8.98
N HIS A 110 -0.48 -14.46 10.04
CA HIS A 110 -1.08 -14.40 11.37
C HIS A 110 -2.10 -13.25 11.50
N ILE A 111 -1.82 -12.09 10.90
CA ILE A 111 -2.74 -10.94 10.88
C ILE A 111 -4.01 -11.32 10.11
N MET A 112 -3.86 -11.97 8.98
CA MET A 112 -5.00 -12.41 8.17
C MET A 112 -5.87 -13.40 8.93
N ARG A 113 -5.26 -14.38 9.65
CA ARG A 113 -6.00 -15.29 10.51
C ARG A 113 -6.77 -14.55 11.59
N GLU A 114 -6.13 -13.60 12.29
CA GLU A 114 -6.78 -12.78 13.30
C GLU A 114 -7.98 -12.01 12.74
N LEU A 115 -7.87 -11.43 11.53
CA LEU A 115 -8.97 -10.72 10.87
C LEU A 115 -10.14 -11.64 10.50
N ILE A 116 -9.84 -12.84 9.97
CA ILE A 116 -10.84 -13.84 9.62
C ILE A 116 -11.56 -14.36 10.88
N ASP A 117 -10.81 -14.57 11.97
CA ASP A 117 -11.39 -14.99 13.25
C ASP A 117 -12.30 -13.92 13.87
N GLN A 118 -12.09 -12.62 13.55
CA GLN A 118 -13.02 -11.52 13.87
C GLN A 118 -14.28 -11.52 12.97
N GLY A 119 -14.34 -12.36 11.94
CA GLY A 119 -15.47 -12.45 11.01
C GLY A 119 -15.36 -11.55 9.78
N TYR A 120 -14.21 -10.93 9.53
CA TYR A 120 -14.01 -10.12 8.34
C TYR A 120 -13.71 -10.96 7.12
N SER A 121 -14.32 -10.61 5.98
CA SER A 121 -13.80 -10.97 4.66
C SER A 121 -12.77 -9.91 4.26
N VAL A 122 -11.70 -10.35 3.59
CA VAL A 122 -10.61 -9.45 3.20
C VAL A 122 -10.33 -9.59 1.70
N ILE A 123 -10.12 -8.46 1.01
CA ILE A 123 -9.45 -8.41 -0.29
C ILE A 123 -8.09 -7.74 -0.10
N ALA A 124 -7.04 -8.39 -0.59
CA ALA A 124 -5.67 -7.91 -0.51
C ALA A 124 -5.04 -7.91 -1.91
N PRO A 125 -4.99 -6.75 -2.59
CA PRO A 125 -4.41 -6.65 -3.93
C PRO A 125 -2.89 -6.58 -3.91
N ASP A 126 -2.28 -7.25 -4.89
CA ASP A 126 -0.92 -6.98 -5.35
C ASP A 126 -1.02 -5.88 -6.44
N TYR A 127 -0.88 -4.62 -6.01
CA TYR A 127 -1.01 -3.44 -6.88
C TYR A 127 0.19 -3.33 -7.84
N ARG A 128 0.13 -2.41 -8.82
CA ARG A 128 1.27 -2.15 -9.71
C ARG A 128 2.54 -1.88 -8.91
N GLY A 129 3.67 -2.39 -9.38
CA GLY A 129 4.95 -2.34 -8.67
C GLY A 129 5.21 -3.52 -7.75
N SER A 130 4.21 -4.38 -7.46
CA SER A 130 4.39 -5.56 -6.62
C SER A 130 5.36 -6.57 -7.23
N THR A 131 6.13 -7.23 -6.36
CA THR A 131 7.01 -8.35 -6.71
C THR A 131 6.23 -9.65 -6.90
N GLY A 132 6.86 -10.65 -7.54
CA GLY A 132 6.23 -11.95 -7.79
C GLY A 132 5.50 -12.09 -9.11
N TYR A 133 5.46 -11.02 -9.93
CA TYR A 133 4.76 -10.98 -11.22
C TYR A 133 5.66 -10.58 -12.40
N GLY A 134 6.96 -10.53 -12.17
CA GLY A 134 7.98 -10.18 -13.16
C GLY A 134 8.27 -8.68 -13.26
N GLN A 135 9.36 -8.37 -13.99
CA GLN A 135 9.90 -7.01 -14.09
C GLN A 135 8.92 -6.01 -14.72
N GLN A 136 8.05 -6.48 -15.61
CA GLN A 136 7.08 -5.59 -16.26
C GLN A 136 6.13 -4.97 -15.23
N LEU A 137 5.50 -5.78 -14.35
CA LEU A 137 4.62 -5.26 -13.31
C LEU A 137 5.39 -4.44 -12.26
N TYR A 138 6.60 -4.87 -11.92
CA TYR A 138 7.49 -4.12 -11.02
C TYR A 138 7.72 -2.69 -11.51
N ASN A 139 7.97 -2.50 -12.80
CA ASN A 139 8.21 -1.19 -13.41
C ASN A 139 6.93 -0.36 -13.63
N GLU A 140 5.75 -0.92 -13.43
CA GLU A 140 4.49 -0.18 -13.53
C GLU A 140 4.19 0.70 -12.32
N ILE A 141 5.02 0.67 -11.28
CA ILE A 141 4.81 1.50 -10.08
C ILE A 141 4.65 2.98 -10.45
N ASP A 142 3.77 3.67 -9.78
CA ASP A 142 3.54 5.10 -9.90
C ASP A 142 3.41 5.71 -8.49
N TYR A 143 4.51 5.76 -7.78
CA TYR A 143 4.62 6.03 -6.34
C TYR A 143 3.77 7.22 -5.87
N GLY A 144 2.70 6.95 -5.13
CA GLY A 144 1.70 7.93 -4.68
C GLY A 144 0.73 8.35 -5.79
N GLY A 145 0.61 7.55 -6.84
CA GLY A 145 -0.28 7.75 -7.96
C GLY A 145 -1.25 6.58 -8.17
N ARG A 146 -1.12 5.87 -9.28
CA ARG A 146 -2.10 4.87 -9.72
C ARG A 146 -2.12 3.58 -8.91
N GLU A 147 -1.11 3.25 -8.12
CA GLU A 147 -1.21 2.12 -7.18
C GLU A 147 -2.29 2.36 -6.12
N VAL A 148 -2.62 3.62 -5.83
CA VAL A 148 -3.75 4.00 -4.97
C VAL A 148 -5.07 3.61 -5.65
N ASP A 149 -5.21 3.92 -6.94
CA ASP A 149 -6.38 3.55 -7.76
C ASP A 149 -6.50 2.04 -7.93
N ASP A 150 -5.38 1.30 -8.00
CA ASP A 150 -5.38 -0.17 -8.08
C ASP A 150 -6.06 -0.80 -6.87
N VAL A 151 -5.77 -0.29 -5.67
CA VAL A 151 -6.37 -0.79 -4.44
C VAL A 151 -7.86 -0.42 -4.37
N PHE A 152 -8.22 0.76 -4.84
CA PHE A 152 -9.64 1.16 -4.98
C PHE A 152 -10.37 0.26 -5.98
N ALA A 153 -9.77 -0.04 -7.14
CA ALA A 153 -10.35 -0.94 -8.14
C ALA A 153 -10.57 -2.36 -7.59
N ALA A 154 -9.68 -2.86 -6.73
CA ALA A 154 -9.87 -4.14 -6.06
C ALA A 154 -11.09 -4.14 -5.11
N ARG A 155 -11.32 -3.04 -4.37
CA ARG A 155 -12.55 -2.84 -3.58
C ARG A 155 -13.79 -2.94 -4.46
N GLU A 156 -13.81 -2.19 -5.55
CA GLU A 156 -14.95 -2.15 -6.49
C GLU A 156 -15.20 -3.55 -7.10
N TRP A 157 -14.14 -4.25 -7.47
CA TRP A 157 -14.25 -5.62 -7.96
C TRP A 157 -14.94 -6.53 -6.95
N MET A 158 -14.52 -6.48 -5.67
CA MET A 158 -15.06 -7.33 -4.61
C MET A 158 -16.54 -7.06 -4.36
N LEU A 159 -16.96 -5.79 -4.36
CA LEU A 159 -18.36 -5.39 -4.21
C LEU A 159 -19.21 -5.78 -5.41
N GLY A 160 -18.64 -5.76 -6.60
CA GLY A 160 -19.31 -6.19 -7.83
C GLY A 160 -19.45 -7.71 -7.94
N ALA A 161 -18.44 -8.47 -7.47
CA ALA A 161 -18.42 -9.92 -7.54
C ALA A 161 -19.34 -10.59 -6.52
N TYR A 162 -19.53 -9.99 -5.34
CA TYR A 162 -20.27 -10.61 -4.23
C TYR A 162 -21.33 -9.67 -3.68
N SER A 163 -22.58 -9.95 -4.02
CA SER A 163 -23.74 -9.12 -3.62
C SER A 163 -24.03 -9.08 -2.12
N PHE A 164 -23.46 -9.99 -1.33
CA PHE A 164 -23.63 -10.01 0.11
C PHE A 164 -22.74 -9.00 0.87
N PHE A 165 -21.75 -8.38 0.25
CA PHE A 165 -21.03 -7.30 0.91
C PHE A 165 -21.85 -6.02 0.97
N ASP A 166 -21.68 -5.29 2.07
CA ASP A 166 -22.34 -4.00 2.28
C ASP A 166 -21.36 -2.88 1.86
N PRO A 167 -21.64 -2.12 0.78
CA PRO A 167 -20.77 -1.05 0.35
C PRO A 167 -20.60 0.08 1.39
N LYS A 168 -21.50 0.15 2.38
CA LYS A 168 -21.43 1.10 3.51
C LYS A 168 -20.63 0.57 4.70
N ARG A 169 -20.23 -0.70 4.67
CA ARG A 169 -19.43 -1.34 5.74
C ARG A 169 -18.12 -1.88 5.17
N VAL A 170 -17.41 -1.05 4.41
CA VAL A 170 -16.07 -1.34 3.91
C VAL A 170 -15.05 -0.61 4.77
N GLY A 171 -14.12 -1.33 5.36
CA GLY A 171 -12.97 -0.77 6.05
C GLY A 171 -11.69 -0.90 5.22
N MET A 172 -10.69 -0.09 5.55
CA MET A 172 -9.38 -0.17 4.90
C MET A 172 -8.27 -0.21 5.94
N ILE A 173 -7.29 -1.09 5.73
CA ILE A 173 -6.13 -1.20 6.61
C ILE A 173 -4.83 -1.33 5.81
N GLY A 174 -3.75 -0.79 6.37
CA GLY A 174 -2.42 -0.93 5.79
C GLY A 174 -1.33 -0.38 6.70
N TRP A 175 -0.11 -0.82 6.46
CA TRP A 175 1.08 -0.41 7.18
C TRP A 175 2.13 0.14 6.22
N SER A 176 2.96 1.09 6.68
CA SER A 176 4.03 1.66 5.88
C SER A 176 3.50 2.25 4.56
N HIS A 177 3.97 1.79 3.42
CA HIS A 177 3.40 2.16 2.11
C HIS A 177 1.92 1.73 1.98
N GLY A 178 1.51 0.59 2.55
CA GLY A 178 0.07 0.24 2.65
C GLY A 178 -0.71 1.22 3.51
N GLY A 179 -0.11 1.77 4.57
CA GLY A 179 -0.68 2.86 5.37
C GLY A 179 -0.81 4.17 4.58
N PHE A 180 0.17 4.45 3.74
CA PHE A 180 0.12 5.56 2.78
C PHE A 180 -1.04 5.40 1.78
N ILE A 181 -1.16 4.21 1.14
CA ILE A 181 -2.27 3.90 0.23
C ILE A 181 -3.62 4.01 0.96
N THR A 182 -3.68 3.57 2.22
CA THR A 182 -4.88 3.72 3.07
C THR A 182 -5.26 5.19 3.23
N LEU A 183 -4.31 6.03 3.64
CA LEU A 183 -4.55 7.47 3.78
C LEU A 183 -5.00 8.10 2.46
N MET A 184 -4.29 7.84 1.36
CA MET A 184 -4.66 8.39 0.06
C MET A 184 -6.07 7.96 -0.38
N ASN A 185 -6.43 6.69 -0.20
CA ASN A 185 -7.77 6.19 -0.56
C ASN A 185 -8.88 6.92 0.21
N ILE A 186 -8.77 7.02 1.54
CA ILE A 186 -9.83 7.68 2.34
C ILE A 186 -9.90 9.20 2.16
N LEU A 187 -8.81 9.82 1.71
CA LEU A 187 -8.75 11.25 1.43
C LEU A 187 -9.24 11.59 0.01
N LEU A 188 -9.01 10.70 -0.96
CA LEU A 188 -9.46 10.90 -2.34
C LEU A 188 -10.87 10.34 -2.59
N HIS A 189 -11.31 9.35 -1.80
CA HIS A 189 -12.63 8.72 -1.87
C HIS A 189 -13.32 8.76 -0.49
N PRO A 190 -13.68 9.96 0.03
CA PRO A 190 -14.11 10.13 1.42
C PRO A 190 -15.38 9.35 1.80
N ASP A 191 -16.24 9.00 0.82
CA ASP A 191 -17.48 8.27 1.03
C ASP A 191 -17.36 6.76 0.81
N ALA A 192 -16.16 6.27 0.43
CA ALA A 192 -15.97 4.88 0.05
C ALA A 192 -15.72 3.94 1.23
N TYR A 193 -15.27 4.46 2.37
CA TYR A 193 -14.85 3.65 3.51
C TYR A 193 -15.53 4.11 4.80
N ALA A 194 -16.04 3.14 5.54
CA ALA A 194 -16.68 3.37 6.85
C ALA A 194 -15.67 3.62 7.97
N VAL A 195 -14.45 3.10 7.83
CA VAL A 195 -13.37 3.20 8.82
C VAL A 195 -12.03 2.87 8.17
N ALA A 196 -10.94 3.42 8.70
CA ALA A 196 -9.61 3.09 8.24
C ALA A 196 -8.59 3.00 9.38
N TYR A 197 -7.58 2.15 9.18
CA TYR A 197 -6.40 2.08 10.01
C TYR A 197 -5.13 2.26 9.18
N ALA A 198 -4.28 3.21 9.58
CA ALA A 198 -2.98 3.47 8.98
C ALA A 198 -1.86 3.28 10.01
N GLY A 199 -1.10 2.20 9.89
CA GLY A 199 0.04 1.89 10.76
C GLY A 199 1.35 2.41 10.18
N VAL A 200 2.17 3.10 10.98
CA VAL A 200 3.48 3.65 10.57
C VAL A 200 3.46 4.23 9.14
N PRO A 201 2.46 5.07 8.80
CA PRO A 201 2.19 5.42 7.42
C PRO A 201 3.18 6.44 6.87
N VAL A 202 3.66 6.23 5.64
CA VAL A 202 4.25 7.31 4.85
C VAL A 202 3.16 8.36 4.61
N SER A 203 3.46 9.66 4.79
CA SER A 203 2.43 10.69 4.75
C SER A 203 2.85 12.02 4.11
N ASP A 204 4.16 12.26 3.98
CA ASP A 204 4.72 13.48 3.41
C ASP A 204 5.98 13.17 2.59
N LEU A 205 5.84 13.03 1.27
CA LEU A 205 6.94 12.66 0.39
C LEU A 205 8.02 13.75 0.29
N VAL A 206 7.67 15.01 0.51
CA VAL A 206 8.65 16.11 0.52
C VAL A 206 9.55 16.00 1.75
N LEU A 207 8.96 15.81 2.94
CA LEU A 207 9.71 15.60 4.17
C LEU A 207 10.50 14.30 4.12
N ARG A 208 9.86 13.20 3.67
CA ARG A 208 10.48 11.87 3.57
C ARG A 208 11.77 11.91 2.76
N LEU A 209 11.76 12.51 1.58
CA LEU A 209 12.95 12.60 0.76
C LEU A 209 14.01 13.56 1.36
N GLY A 210 13.61 14.43 2.28
CA GLY A 210 14.54 15.29 3.00
C GLY A 210 15.41 14.52 3.99
N TYR A 211 14.90 13.50 4.67
CA TYR A 211 15.67 12.73 5.67
C TYR A 211 16.20 11.39 5.13
N GLN A 212 15.72 10.91 4.00
CA GLN A 212 16.17 9.66 3.38
C GLN A 212 17.53 9.78 2.67
N THR A 213 18.13 8.64 2.35
CA THR A 213 19.43 8.55 1.68
C THR A 213 19.39 9.03 0.23
N ASP A 214 20.57 9.35 -0.34
CA ASP A 214 20.68 9.70 -1.76
C ASP A 214 20.22 8.57 -2.68
N GLN A 215 20.49 7.33 -2.29
CA GLN A 215 20.03 6.15 -3.04
C GLN A 215 18.50 6.05 -3.07
N TYR A 216 17.86 6.30 -1.93
CA TYR A 216 16.39 6.35 -1.84
C TYR A 216 15.83 7.47 -2.72
N ARG A 217 16.38 8.67 -2.65
CA ARG A 217 15.99 9.81 -3.50
C ARG A 217 16.12 9.49 -4.99
N ALA A 218 17.26 8.90 -5.40
CA ALA A 218 17.49 8.50 -6.79
C ALA A 218 16.49 7.45 -7.28
N LEU A 219 16.16 6.47 -6.44
CA LEU A 219 15.20 5.42 -6.76
C LEU A 219 13.81 6.01 -7.04
N TYR A 220 13.29 6.82 -6.13
CA TYR A 220 11.91 7.31 -6.24
C TYR A 220 11.74 8.50 -7.18
N SER A 221 12.82 9.18 -7.57
CA SER A 221 12.80 10.14 -8.67
C SER A 221 13.08 9.53 -10.05
N ALA A 222 13.35 8.23 -10.13
CA ALA A 222 13.59 7.53 -11.40
C ALA A 222 12.36 7.59 -12.33
N PRO A 223 12.56 7.50 -13.67
CA PRO A 223 11.48 7.63 -14.66
C PRO A 223 10.32 6.63 -14.50
N TYR A 224 10.57 5.47 -13.89
CA TYR A 224 9.53 4.46 -13.63
C TYR A 224 8.85 4.62 -12.25
N HIS A 225 9.21 5.64 -11.49
CA HIS A 225 8.53 6.06 -10.27
C HIS A 225 7.85 7.43 -10.50
N ILE A 226 8.30 8.49 -9.79
CA ILE A 226 7.73 9.83 -9.93
C ILE A 226 8.28 10.52 -11.19
N GLY A 227 9.48 10.16 -11.63
CA GLY A 227 10.10 10.64 -12.87
C GLY A 227 10.77 12.00 -12.79
N LYS A 228 10.72 12.65 -11.62
CA LYS A 228 11.33 13.95 -11.34
C LYS A 228 11.77 14.00 -9.88
N THR A 229 12.78 14.81 -9.58
CA THR A 229 13.17 15.09 -8.20
C THR A 229 12.22 16.09 -7.53
N VAL A 230 12.23 16.17 -6.20
CA VAL A 230 11.46 17.19 -5.44
C VAL A 230 11.80 18.61 -5.90
N ARG A 231 13.09 18.85 -6.23
CA ARG A 231 13.56 20.18 -6.69
C ARG A 231 12.99 20.56 -8.06
N GLU A 232 12.77 19.57 -8.94
CA GLU A 232 12.23 19.79 -10.29
C GLU A 232 10.72 19.99 -10.27
N ASP A 233 10.00 19.30 -9.38
CA ASP A 233 8.55 19.37 -9.31
C ASP A 233 7.99 19.09 -7.91
N ILE A 234 8.15 20.05 -7.01
CA ILE A 234 7.65 19.94 -5.64
C ILE A 234 6.13 19.73 -5.58
N LYS A 235 5.39 20.33 -6.51
CA LYS A 235 3.92 20.21 -6.53
C LYS A 235 3.45 18.79 -6.81
N GLU A 236 4.20 18.04 -7.61
CA GLU A 236 3.90 16.63 -7.86
C GLU A 236 4.12 15.78 -6.59
N TYR A 237 5.15 16.07 -5.81
CA TYR A 237 5.38 15.42 -4.52
C TYR A 237 4.33 15.79 -3.48
N GLU A 238 3.93 17.07 -3.40
CA GLU A 238 2.81 17.51 -2.57
C GLU A 238 1.51 16.82 -2.96
N ARG A 239 1.18 16.77 -4.26
CA ARG A 239 -0.02 16.09 -4.77
C ARG A 239 -0.08 14.61 -4.39
N ARG A 240 1.07 13.94 -4.34
CA ARG A 240 1.24 12.55 -3.96
C ARG A 240 1.31 12.33 -2.45
N SER A 241 1.29 13.37 -1.63
CA SER A 241 1.45 13.30 -0.18
C SER A 241 0.09 13.35 0.54
N PRO A 242 -0.26 12.37 1.39
CA PRO A 242 -1.49 12.39 2.19
C PRO A 242 -1.71 13.68 2.96
N ILE A 243 -0.64 14.27 3.51
CA ILE A 243 -0.71 15.50 4.31
C ILE A 243 -1.34 16.68 3.54
N THR A 244 -1.22 16.70 2.21
CA THR A 244 -1.81 17.74 1.36
C THR A 244 -3.35 17.68 1.35
N TRP A 245 -3.91 16.51 1.61
CA TRP A 245 -5.33 16.23 1.46
C TRP A 245 -6.09 16.10 2.77
N VAL A 246 -5.46 16.36 3.92
CA VAL A 246 -6.04 16.17 5.27
C VAL A 246 -7.39 16.87 5.46
N SER A 247 -7.62 18.00 4.80
CA SER A 247 -8.90 18.71 4.82
C SER A 247 -10.09 17.89 4.29
N LYS A 248 -9.83 16.86 3.46
CA LYS A 248 -10.84 15.96 2.89
C LYS A 248 -11.21 14.80 3.80
N LEU A 249 -10.53 14.59 4.93
CA LEU A 249 -10.83 13.46 5.82
C LEU A 249 -12.27 13.53 6.34
N GLN A 250 -13.04 12.48 6.06
CA GLN A 250 -14.38 12.24 6.60
C GLN A 250 -14.47 10.85 7.27
N THR A 251 -13.66 9.89 6.80
CA THR A 251 -13.60 8.52 7.30
C THR A 251 -13.01 8.49 8.71
N PRO A 252 -13.65 7.83 9.70
CA PRO A 252 -13.02 7.53 10.99
C PRO A 252 -11.67 6.84 10.80
N LEU A 253 -10.61 7.40 11.39
CA LEU A 253 -9.24 6.98 11.18
C LEU A 253 -8.52 6.69 12.50
N LEU A 254 -7.82 5.55 12.58
CA LEU A 254 -6.85 5.26 13.62
C LEU A 254 -5.44 5.23 13.03
N ILE A 255 -4.51 5.94 13.67
CA ILE A 255 -3.08 5.97 13.29
C ILE A 255 -2.25 5.40 14.44
N HIS A 256 -1.39 4.41 14.15
CA HIS A 256 -0.34 3.98 15.06
C HIS A 256 1.04 4.27 14.47
N THR A 257 1.96 4.74 15.31
CA THR A 257 3.39 4.86 15.00
C THR A 257 4.22 4.65 16.27
N ASN A 258 5.54 4.69 16.17
CA ASN A 258 6.42 4.60 17.34
C ASN A 258 7.66 5.50 17.17
N THR A 259 8.32 5.79 18.30
CA THR A 259 9.42 6.76 18.35
C THR A 259 10.73 6.24 17.78
N ASN A 260 10.91 4.93 17.68
CA ASN A 260 12.12 4.29 17.16
C ASN A 260 11.93 3.63 15.78
N ASP A 261 10.98 4.16 14.99
CA ASP A 261 10.80 3.72 13.61
C ASP A 261 11.98 4.18 12.75
N GLU A 262 12.71 3.22 12.19
CA GLU A 262 13.91 3.45 11.40
C GLU A 262 13.64 3.70 9.90
N ASP A 263 12.41 3.50 9.44
CA ASP A 263 12.01 3.72 8.04
C ASP A 263 11.10 4.95 7.89
N VAL A 264 9.95 4.98 8.58
CA VAL A 264 9.08 6.16 8.59
C VAL A 264 9.33 6.95 9.87
N ASN A 265 10.12 8.01 9.77
CA ASN A 265 10.47 8.84 10.92
C ASN A 265 9.18 9.30 11.64
N VAL A 266 9.16 9.15 12.97
CA VAL A 266 8.01 9.56 13.79
C VAL A 266 7.58 11.01 13.54
N LEU A 267 8.53 11.92 13.26
CA LEU A 267 8.24 13.31 12.94
C LEU A 267 7.36 13.49 11.70
N GLU A 268 7.46 12.58 10.73
CA GLU A 268 6.58 12.60 9.54
C GLU A 268 5.12 12.35 9.95
N VAL A 269 4.89 11.36 10.83
CA VAL A 269 3.54 11.03 11.32
C VAL A 269 3.04 12.09 12.31
N GLU A 270 3.90 12.65 13.17
CA GLU A 270 3.54 13.76 14.07
C GLU A 270 3.11 15.00 13.27
N ARG A 271 3.76 15.28 12.14
CA ARG A 271 3.37 16.35 11.24
C ARG A 271 1.99 16.08 10.61
N LEU A 272 1.70 14.86 10.19
CA LEU A 272 0.37 14.47 9.72
C LEU A 272 -0.69 14.69 10.82
N ILE A 273 -0.42 14.21 12.04
CA ILE A 273 -1.31 14.38 13.21
C ILE A 273 -1.56 15.88 13.47
N THR A 274 -0.53 16.69 13.41
CA THR A 274 -0.63 18.14 13.60
C THR A 274 -1.51 18.79 12.53
N ALA A 275 -1.32 18.42 11.26
CA ALA A 275 -2.13 18.92 10.15
C ALA A 275 -3.60 18.51 10.27
N LEU A 276 -3.89 17.25 10.64
CA LEU A 276 -5.25 16.77 10.88
C LEU A 276 -5.93 17.53 12.02
N LYS A 277 -5.21 17.81 13.12
CA LYS A 277 -5.72 18.61 14.23
C LYS A 277 -6.00 20.07 13.82
N ALA A 278 -5.11 20.68 13.04
CA ALA A 278 -5.27 22.03 12.53
C ALA A 278 -6.51 22.19 11.65
N GLU A 279 -6.86 21.14 10.89
CA GLU A 279 -8.08 21.06 10.07
C GLU A 279 -9.32 20.63 10.88
N GLY A 280 -9.22 20.50 12.20
CA GLY A 280 -10.34 20.10 13.07
C GLY A 280 -10.88 18.70 12.82
N LYS A 281 -10.06 17.79 12.26
CA LYS A 281 -10.49 16.43 11.90
C LYS A 281 -10.65 15.53 13.13
N GLN A 282 -11.63 14.63 13.06
CA GLN A 282 -11.85 13.62 14.10
C GLN A 282 -11.11 12.34 13.72
N PHE A 283 -10.15 11.92 14.54
CA PHE A 283 -9.35 10.72 14.37
C PHE A 283 -8.76 10.28 15.71
N GLU A 284 -8.38 9.01 15.80
CA GLU A 284 -7.66 8.45 16.94
C GLU A 284 -6.19 8.20 16.54
N TYR A 285 -5.25 8.32 17.48
CA TYR A 285 -3.85 7.99 17.21
C TYR A 285 -3.14 7.53 18.49
N LYS A 286 -2.09 6.73 18.31
CA LYS A 286 -1.20 6.33 19.39
C LYS A 286 0.25 6.29 18.90
N ILE A 287 1.13 6.93 19.66
CA ILE A 287 2.58 6.90 19.45
C ILE A 287 3.17 6.02 20.55
N TYR A 288 3.67 4.86 20.15
CA TYR A 288 4.35 3.95 21.06
C TYR A 288 5.78 4.43 21.32
N GLN A 289 6.26 4.28 22.57
CA GLN A 289 7.61 4.68 22.94
C GLN A 289 8.53 3.48 22.82
N ASP A 290 9.60 3.60 22.04
CA ASP A 290 10.67 2.62 21.89
C ASP A 290 10.16 1.18 21.72
N ALA A 291 9.13 1.01 20.90
CA ALA A 291 8.47 -0.27 20.72
C ALA A 291 9.42 -1.30 20.09
N PRO A 292 9.55 -2.51 20.67
CA PRO A 292 10.38 -3.56 20.11
C PRO A 292 9.98 -3.85 18.64
N GLY A 293 10.98 -3.86 17.74
CA GLY A 293 10.78 -4.12 16.32
C GLY A 293 10.66 -2.89 15.44
N GLY A 294 10.80 -1.65 16.01
CA GLY A 294 10.88 -0.43 15.21
C GLY A 294 9.73 -0.32 14.22
N HIS A 295 10.04 -0.19 12.93
CA HIS A 295 9.06 -0.10 11.86
C HIS A 295 8.07 -1.28 11.80
N MET A 296 8.46 -2.46 12.31
CA MET A 296 7.63 -3.67 12.29
C MET A 296 6.84 -3.89 13.59
N PHE A 297 6.92 -3.01 14.59
CA PHE A 297 6.54 -3.23 15.97
C PHE A 297 5.17 -3.93 16.18
N ASN A 298 4.14 -3.55 15.44
CA ASN A 298 2.78 -4.10 15.59
C ASN A 298 2.44 -5.24 14.62
N ARG A 299 3.42 -5.68 13.81
CA ARG A 299 3.30 -6.82 12.90
C ARG A 299 4.09 -8.05 13.37
N LEU A 300 4.77 -7.94 14.51
CA LEU A 300 5.51 -9.04 15.14
C LEU A 300 4.57 -9.97 15.91
N ASP A 301 5.09 -11.14 16.29
CA ASP A 301 4.40 -12.09 17.18
C ASP A 301 4.90 -11.94 18.61
N ASN A 302 4.61 -10.81 19.25
CA ASN A 302 4.87 -10.55 20.66
C ASN A 302 3.66 -9.90 21.34
N ASP A 303 3.66 -9.80 22.67
CA ASP A 303 2.50 -9.32 23.44
C ASP A 303 2.12 -7.87 23.11
N LEU A 304 3.10 -6.97 22.94
CA LEU A 304 2.85 -5.57 22.58
C LEU A 304 2.20 -5.47 21.20
N ALA A 305 2.71 -6.24 20.23
CA ALA A 305 2.15 -6.29 18.90
C ALA A 305 0.72 -6.82 18.90
N LYS A 306 0.46 -7.91 19.63
CA LYS A 306 -0.89 -8.47 19.82
C LYS A 306 -1.85 -7.46 20.45
N GLN A 307 -1.41 -6.77 21.51
CA GLN A 307 -2.20 -5.73 22.15
C GLN A 307 -2.51 -4.59 21.18
N SER A 308 -1.52 -4.12 20.43
CA SER A 308 -1.68 -3.08 19.42
C SER A 308 -2.69 -3.49 18.34
N ARG A 309 -2.65 -4.75 17.86
CA ARG A 309 -3.61 -5.26 16.88
C ARG A 309 -5.02 -5.42 17.47
N GLN A 310 -5.16 -5.79 18.74
CA GLN A 310 -6.47 -5.79 19.40
C GLN A 310 -7.10 -4.39 19.46
N GLU A 311 -6.31 -3.33 19.71
CA GLU A 311 -6.78 -1.95 19.65
C GLU A 311 -7.30 -1.62 18.23
N ILE A 312 -6.59 -2.05 17.17
CA ILE A 312 -7.04 -1.90 15.78
C ILE A 312 -8.37 -2.62 15.55
N TYR A 313 -8.48 -3.88 15.95
CA TYR A 313 -9.69 -4.68 15.71
C TYR A 313 -10.90 -4.12 16.47
N GLN A 314 -10.70 -3.66 17.70
CA GLN A 314 -11.75 -2.99 18.48
C GLN A 314 -12.20 -1.68 17.80
N PHE A 315 -11.27 -0.91 17.25
CA PHE A 315 -11.59 0.30 16.51
C PHE A 315 -12.40 0.00 15.26
N LEU A 316 -11.96 -0.96 14.44
CA LEU A 316 -12.66 -1.38 13.22
C LEU A 316 -14.08 -1.91 13.54
N ALA A 317 -14.23 -2.70 14.60
CA ALA A 317 -15.50 -3.31 14.99
C ALA A 317 -16.58 -2.26 15.34
N LYS A 318 -16.19 -1.10 15.89
CA LYS A 318 -17.13 0.02 16.19
C LYS A 318 -17.93 0.45 14.95
N TYR A 319 -17.39 0.27 13.75
CA TYR A 319 -18.00 0.76 12.50
C TYR A 319 -18.46 -0.37 11.57
N LEU A 320 -17.87 -1.56 11.67
CA LEU A 320 -18.11 -2.65 10.73
C LEU A 320 -18.97 -3.79 11.26
N LEU A 321 -18.94 -4.05 12.56
CA LEU A 321 -19.62 -5.20 13.18
C LEU A 321 -20.88 -4.83 13.97
N LYS A 322 -21.53 -3.72 13.63
CA LYS A 322 -22.81 -3.31 14.21
C LYS A 322 -23.99 -4.00 13.55
#